data_9b041e90920f40129cfea8d114090de6
#
_entry.id   9b041e90920f40129cfea8d114090de6
#
_cell.length_a   1.000
_cell.length_b   1.000
_cell.length_c   1.000
_cell.angle_alpha   90.00
_cell.angle_beta   90.00
_cell.angle_gamma   90.00
#
_symmetry.space_group_name_H-M   'P 1'
#
loop_
_entity.id
_entity.type
_entity.pdbx_description
1 polymer ?
#
loop_
_entity_poly.entity_id
_entity_poly.type
_entity_poly.pdbx_seq_one_letter_code
_entity_poly.pdbx_strand_id
1 'polypeptide(L)'
;LPHGLIAVSLMTAILPELAEAAVDRDERAYISRFREGTSLLLTFLIPASIGLIFIATPMIQLFLQRGSFTAEDTSRTAQMLIWLGVGMPPFSVYLYCVRAFFARRDTRTPFFLNVGQNVINVALLIPCTRAWGAAGLAIAYSASYWIIAVVTLFVLNRRVQNLLTVKAMWPLLRSVGVGAAVFAALAVTAIVLGDQVGPVLKLVIEVGVAVAVFIPVTLMLKPKGFEPAIDRLRQGTRRRGRSMAG
;
A
#
# COMPACT_ATOMS: atom_id res chain seq x y z
N LEU A 1 -2.55 -4.03 -9.78
CA LEU A 1 -1.47 -5.04 -9.73
C LEU A 1 -0.59 -4.94 -8.46
N PRO A 2 -0.05 -3.77 -8.02
CA PRO A 2 0.82 -3.72 -6.82
C PRO A 2 0.12 -4.21 -5.55
N HIS A 3 -1.15 -3.84 -5.34
CA HIS A 3 -1.93 -4.33 -4.20
C HIS A 3 -2.07 -5.87 -4.23
N GLY A 4 -2.42 -6.45 -5.37
CA GLY A 4 -2.62 -7.90 -5.50
C GLY A 4 -1.34 -8.70 -5.23
N LEU A 5 -0.23 -8.25 -5.76
CA LEU A 5 1.07 -8.94 -5.60
C LEU A 5 1.67 -8.72 -4.21
N ILE A 6 1.72 -7.49 -3.73
CA ILE A 6 2.43 -7.14 -2.50
C ILE A 6 1.53 -7.33 -1.28
N ALA A 7 0.37 -6.67 -1.25
CA ALA A 7 -0.47 -6.65 -0.07
C ALA A 7 -1.08 -8.02 0.23
N VAL A 8 -1.60 -8.71 -0.80
CA VAL A 8 -2.21 -10.04 -0.61
C VAL A 8 -1.17 -11.05 -0.16
N SER A 9 0.04 -11.06 -0.76
CA SER A 9 1.12 -11.96 -0.37
C SER A 9 1.57 -11.74 1.06
N LEU A 10 1.79 -10.46 1.45
CA LEU A 10 2.15 -10.10 2.83
C LEU A 10 1.06 -10.48 3.83
N MET A 11 -0.19 -10.16 3.52
CA MET A 11 -1.31 -10.51 4.39
C MET A 11 -1.45 -12.02 4.56
N THR A 12 -1.24 -12.80 3.51
CA THR A 12 -1.31 -14.27 3.57
C THR A 12 -0.17 -14.85 4.40
N ALA A 13 1.01 -14.24 4.37
CA ALA A 13 2.16 -14.69 5.16
C ALA A 13 2.01 -14.38 6.66
N ILE A 14 1.36 -13.26 7.03
CA ILE A 14 1.25 -12.80 8.42
C ILE A 14 -0.02 -13.31 9.11
N LEU A 15 -1.07 -13.61 8.32
CA LEU A 15 -2.36 -14.01 8.85
C LEU A 15 -2.34 -15.26 9.78
N PRO A 16 -1.57 -16.33 9.49
CA PRO A 16 -1.48 -17.49 10.37
C PRO A 16 -0.97 -17.14 11.77
N GLU A 17 0.11 -16.35 11.86
CA GLU A 17 0.69 -15.94 13.14
C GLU A 17 -0.27 -15.04 13.95
N LEU A 18 -1.02 -14.19 13.26
CA LEU A 18 -2.04 -13.35 13.87
C LEU A 18 -3.23 -14.18 14.39
N ALA A 19 -3.63 -15.21 13.63
CA ALA A 19 -4.72 -16.11 14.01
C ALA A 19 -4.32 -17.00 15.19
N GLU A 20 -3.10 -17.50 15.22
CA GLU A 20 -2.55 -18.29 16.34
C GLU A 20 -2.56 -17.47 17.64
N ALA A 21 -2.01 -16.26 17.63
CA ALA A 21 -2.03 -15.35 18.77
C ALA A 21 -3.47 -15.03 19.26
N ALA A 22 -4.43 -14.94 18.32
CA ALA A 22 -5.84 -14.71 18.66
C ALA A 22 -6.51 -15.95 19.31
N VAL A 23 -6.16 -17.16 18.85
CA VAL A 23 -6.66 -18.43 19.43
C VAL A 23 -6.09 -18.65 20.82
N ASP A 24 -4.80 -18.39 21.01
CA ASP A 24 -4.10 -18.53 22.29
C ASP A 24 -4.46 -17.43 23.30
N ARG A 25 -5.28 -16.46 22.89
CA ARG A 25 -5.66 -15.29 23.69
C ARG A 25 -4.48 -14.45 24.17
N ASP A 26 -3.35 -14.53 23.46
CA ASP A 26 -2.19 -13.68 23.72
C ASP A 26 -2.36 -12.32 23.03
N GLU A 27 -2.99 -11.38 23.75
CA GLU A 27 -3.22 -10.04 23.23
C GLU A 27 -1.90 -9.28 22.94
N ARG A 28 -0.82 -9.58 23.68
CA ARG A 28 0.47 -8.91 23.44
C ARG A 28 1.09 -9.37 22.13
N ALA A 29 1.10 -10.68 21.89
CA ALA A 29 1.55 -11.24 20.62
C ALA A 29 0.68 -10.74 19.48
N TYR A 30 -0.65 -10.76 19.62
CA TYR A 30 -1.59 -10.26 18.61
C TYR A 30 -1.31 -8.81 18.23
N ILE A 31 -1.15 -7.91 19.21
CA ILE A 31 -0.85 -6.49 19.00
C ILE A 31 0.50 -6.34 18.29
N SER A 32 1.53 -7.08 18.71
CA SER A 32 2.85 -7.02 18.08
C SER A 32 2.80 -7.44 16.63
N ARG A 33 2.18 -8.58 16.33
CA ARG A 33 2.03 -9.11 14.95
C ARG A 33 1.20 -8.19 14.06
N PHE A 34 0.09 -7.64 14.60
CA PHE A 34 -0.70 -6.67 13.86
C PHE A 34 0.10 -5.42 13.48
N ARG A 35 0.88 -4.86 14.42
CA ARG A 35 1.72 -3.67 14.19
C ARG A 35 2.84 -3.96 13.19
N GLU A 36 3.50 -5.09 13.32
CA GLU A 36 4.54 -5.54 12.39
C GLU A 36 3.99 -5.67 10.97
N GLY A 37 2.85 -6.36 10.83
CA GLY A 37 2.17 -6.51 9.54
C GLY A 37 1.72 -5.20 8.93
N THR A 38 1.14 -4.30 9.72
CA THR A 38 0.75 -2.96 9.25
C THR A 38 1.98 -2.15 8.81
N SER A 39 3.06 -2.19 9.58
CA SER A 39 4.31 -1.49 9.23
C SER A 39 4.90 -2.02 7.93
N LEU A 40 4.99 -3.35 7.77
CA LEU A 40 5.47 -3.98 6.54
C LEU A 40 4.59 -3.59 5.34
N LEU A 41 3.27 -3.73 5.50
CA LEU A 41 2.31 -3.40 4.46
C LEU A 41 2.50 -1.96 3.95
N LEU A 42 2.55 -0.99 4.85
CA LEU A 42 2.69 0.42 4.50
C LEU A 42 4.08 0.75 3.96
N THR A 43 5.14 0.09 4.44
CA THR A 43 6.51 0.27 3.93
C THR A 43 6.63 -0.06 2.45
N PHE A 44 5.89 -1.04 1.96
CA PHE A 44 5.87 -1.39 0.54
C PHE A 44 4.82 -0.61 -0.24
N LEU A 45 3.62 -0.45 0.31
CA LEU A 45 2.50 0.12 -0.44
C LEU A 45 2.57 1.63 -0.61
N ILE A 46 3.12 2.37 0.35
CA ILE A 46 3.26 3.82 0.19
C ILE A 46 4.20 4.14 -0.98
N PRO A 47 5.43 3.59 -1.06
CA PRO A 47 6.30 3.83 -2.21
C PRO A 47 5.73 3.29 -3.53
N ALA A 48 5.08 2.11 -3.50
CA ALA A 48 4.42 1.55 -4.69
C ALA A 48 3.27 2.42 -5.20
N SER A 49 2.48 2.99 -4.28
CA SER A 49 1.43 3.96 -4.60
C SER A 49 2.00 5.23 -5.23
N ILE A 50 3.05 5.77 -4.65
CA ILE A 50 3.76 6.95 -5.18
C ILE A 50 4.35 6.64 -6.56
N GLY A 51 5.02 5.51 -6.70
CA GLY A 51 5.52 5.06 -8.00
C GLY A 51 4.40 4.98 -9.05
N LEU A 52 3.26 4.37 -8.70
CA LEU A 52 2.10 4.28 -9.59
C LEU A 52 1.58 5.66 -10.02
N ILE A 53 1.57 6.64 -9.11
CA ILE A 53 1.13 8.01 -9.41
C ILE A 53 2.03 8.65 -10.48
N PHE A 54 3.36 8.52 -10.35
CA PHE A 54 4.30 9.10 -11.30
C PHE A 54 4.28 8.38 -12.65
N ILE A 55 4.27 7.05 -12.66
CA ILE A 55 4.25 6.26 -13.89
C ILE A 55 2.86 6.18 -14.56
N ALA A 56 1.81 6.74 -13.97
CA ALA A 56 0.43 6.63 -14.49
C ALA A 56 0.33 7.13 -15.93
N THR A 57 0.80 8.35 -16.20
CA THR A 57 0.71 8.97 -17.53
C THR A 57 1.54 8.20 -18.57
N PRO A 58 2.86 7.97 -18.40
CA PRO A 58 3.65 7.25 -19.40
C PRO A 58 3.17 5.80 -19.59
N MET A 59 2.63 5.18 -18.55
CA MET A 59 2.08 3.83 -18.64
C MET A 59 0.81 3.80 -19.52
N ILE A 60 -0.13 4.72 -19.30
CA ILE A 60 -1.35 4.81 -20.11
C ILE A 60 -1.00 5.18 -21.56
N GLN A 61 -0.06 6.08 -21.77
CA GLN A 61 0.44 6.42 -23.10
C GLN A 61 0.97 5.19 -23.84
N LEU A 62 1.84 4.43 -23.19
CA LEU A 62 2.49 3.27 -23.78
C LEU A 62 1.51 2.15 -24.15
N PHE A 63 0.54 1.87 -23.26
CA PHE A 63 -0.33 0.70 -23.43
C PHE A 63 -1.64 1.01 -24.16
N LEU A 64 -2.19 2.22 -24.02
CA LEU A 64 -3.54 2.54 -24.48
C LEU A 64 -3.58 3.60 -25.59
N GLN A 65 -2.60 4.50 -25.70
CA GLN A 65 -2.63 5.59 -26.68
C GLN A 65 -2.34 5.07 -28.09
N ARG A 66 -3.36 4.42 -28.69
CA ARG A 66 -3.31 3.87 -30.07
C ARG A 66 -4.65 4.00 -30.75
N GLY A 67 -4.64 4.17 -32.09
CA GLY A 67 -5.86 4.26 -32.89
C GLY A 67 -6.72 5.45 -32.49
N SER A 68 -7.97 5.19 -32.06
CA SER A 68 -8.94 6.22 -31.64
C SER A 68 -8.71 6.77 -30.23
N PHE A 69 -7.80 6.18 -29.44
CA PHE A 69 -7.53 6.63 -28.08
C PHE A 69 -6.60 7.87 -28.09
N THR A 70 -7.16 9.02 -27.74
CA THR A 70 -6.50 10.32 -27.89
C THR A 70 -5.59 10.66 -26.69
N ALA A 71 -4.81 11.75 -26.83
CA ALA A 71 -4.03 12.30 -25.72
C ALA A 71 -4.92 12.80 -24.57
N GLU A 72 -6.14 13.29 -24.87
CA GLU A 72 -7.10 13.70 -23.87
C GLU A 72 -7.63 12.48 -23.07
N ASP A 73 -7.94 11.37 -23.75
CA ASP A 73 -8.34 10.13 -23.10
C ASP A 73 -7.22 9.57 -22.21
N THR A 74 -5.98 9.70 -22.66
CA THR A 74 -4.78 9.36 -21.88
C THR A 74 -4.73 10.16 -20.59
N SER A 75 -4.89 11.47 -20.67
CA SER A 75 -4.87 12.36 -19.49
C SER A 75 -5.98 12.03 -18.50
N ARG A 76 -7.23 11.84 -18.99
CA ARG A 76 -8.37 11.46 -18.16
C ARG A 76 -8.17 10.11 -17.47
N THR A 77 -7.67 9.11 -18.21
CA THR A 77 -7.42 7.77 -17.67
C THR A 77 -6.27 7.77 -16.65
N ALA A 78 -5.20 8.53 -16.94
CA ALA A 78 -4.08 8.69 -16.01
C ALA A 78 -4.51 9.36 -14.69
N GLN A 79 -5.38 10.39 -14.75
CA GLN A 79 -5.94 11.01 -13.56
C GLN A 79 -6.73 10.02 -12.69
N MET A 80 -7.54 9.14 -13.30
CA MET A 80 -8.22 8.09 -12.55
C MET A 80 -7.23 7.16 -11.86
N LEU A 81 -6.17 6.73 -12.58
CA LEU A 81 -5.15 5.85 -12.04
C LEU A 81 -4.37 6.49 -10.89
N ILE A 82 -4.06 7.79 -10.98
CA ILE A 82 -3.45 8.58 -9.91
C ILE A 82 -4.31 8.54 -8.65
N TRP A 83 -5.59 8.84 -8.75
CA TRP A 83 -6.50 8.82 -7.59
C TRP A 83 -6.68 7.43 -7.00
N LEU A 84 -6.75 6.38 -7.83
CA LEU A 84 -6.75 5.00 -7.36
C LEU A 84 -5.44 4.65 -6.63
N GLY A 85 -4.31 5.18 -7.11
CA GLY A 85 -3.02 5.09 -6.42
C GLY A 85 -3.07 5.69 -5.02
N VAL A 86 -3.65 6.89 -4.86
CA VAL A 86 -3.85 7.54 -3.55
C VAL A 86 -4.72 6.70 -2.61
N GLY A 87 -5.70 5.98 -3.15
CA GLY A 87 -6.59 5.09 -2.38
C GLY A 87 -5.98 3.73 -2.03
N MET A 88 -4.86 3.33 -2.64
CA MET A 88 -4.29 1.99 -2.46
C MET A 88 -3.79 1.70 -1.04
N PRO A 89 -3.05 2.59 -0.34
CA PRO A 89 -2.63 2.35 1.03
C PRO A 89 -3.79 2.20 2.02
N PRO A 90 -4.78 3.11 2.09
CA PRO A 90 -5.90 2.96 3.02
C PRO A 90 -6.78 1.76 2.70
N PHE A 91 -7.00 1.42 1.43
CA PHE A 91 -7.68 0.20 1.01
C PHE A 91 -7.00 -1.05 1.59
N SER A 92 -5.69 -1.11 1.51
CA SER A 92 -4.92 -2.25 2.01
C SER A 92 -4.93 -2.32 3.54
N VAL A 93 -4.84 -1.19 4.23
CA VAL A 93 -4.99 -1.12 5.69
C VAL A 93 -6.38 -1.60 6.12
N TYR A 94 -7.43 -1.15 5.44
CA TYR A 94 -8.80 -1.61 5.67
C TYR A 94 -8.91 -3.13 5.55
N LEU A 95 -8.43 -3.71 4.44
CA LEU A 95 -8.47 -5.17 4.24
C LEU A 95 -7.66 -5.93 5.29
N TYR A 96 -6.52 -5.40 5.72
CA TYR A 96 -5.72 -6.01 6.76
C TYR A 96 -6.46 -6.02 8.10
N CYS A 97 -7.11 -4.90 8.46
CA CYS A 97 -7.97 -4.83 9.64
C CYS A 97 -9.15 -5.81 9.58
N VAL A 98 -9.79 -5.96 8.42
CA VAL A 98 -10.86 -6.96 8.21
C VAL A 98 -10.35 -8.37 8.51
N ARG A 99 -9.16 -8.72 8.01
CA ARG A 99 -8.52 -10.02 8.31
C ARG A 99 -8.17 -10.17 9.79
N ALA A 100 -7.76 -9.10 10.45
CA ALA A 100 -7.52 -9.09 11.89
C ALA A 100 -8.79 -9.39 12.71
N PHE A 101 -9.96 -8.87 12.29
CA PHE A 101 -11.24 -9.24 12.89
C PHE A 101 -11.56 -10.73 12.65
N PHE A 102 -11.36 -11.24 11.44
CA PHE A 102 -11.59 -12.66 11.13
C PHE A 102 -10.69 -13.59 11.95
N ALA A 103 -9.43 -13.23 12.20
CA ALA A 103 -8.55 -13.96 13.11
C ALA A 103 -9.12 -14.10 14.52
N ARG A 104 -9.88 -13.11 14.97
CA ARG A 104 -10.62 -13.11 16.27
C ARG A 104 -12.03 -13.73 16.18
N ARG A 105 -12.37 -14.38 15.08
CA ARG A 105 -13.70 -14.96 14.79
C ARG A 105 -14.84 -13.93 14.79
N ASP A 106 -14.54 -12.64 14.65
CA ASP A 106 -15.55 -11.59 14.49
C ASP A 106 -15.83 -11.36 13.00
N THR A 107 -16.95 -11.84 12.52
CA THR A 107 -17.43 -11.67 11.14
C THR A 107 -18.47 -10.56 11.02
N ARG A 108 -19.10 -10.19 12.14
CA ARG A 108 -20.18 -9.18 12.15
C ARG A 108 -19.64 -7.76 11.95
N THR A 109 -18.59 -7.41 12.69
CA THR A 109 -17.98 -6.08 12.60
C THR A 109 -17.49 -5.76 11.18
N PRO A 110 -16.71 -6.62 10.51
CA PRO A 110 -16.32 -6.42 9.12
C PRO A 110 -17.49 -6.27 8.15
N PHE A 111 -18.57 -7.01 8.36
CA PHE A 111 -19.78 -6.89 7.53
C PHE A 111 -20.35 -5.47 7.60
N PHE A 112 -20.58 -4.92 8.79
CA PHE A 112 -21.11 -3.57 8.95
C PHE A 112 -20.14 -2.49 8.46
N LEU A 113 -18.84 -2.70 8.66
CA LEU A 113 -17.81 -1.79 8.12
C LEU A 113 -17.81 -1.79 6.58
N ASN A 114 -18.01 -2.95 5.95
CA ASN A 114 -18.13 -3.04 4.49
C ASN A 114 -19.40 -2.35 3.98
N VAL A 115 -20.53 -2.56 4.63
CA VAL A 115 -21.78 -1.84 4.31
C VAL A 115 -21.56 -0.32 4.44
N GLY A 116 -20.96 0.12 5.54
CA GLY A 116 -20.63 1.54 5.76
C GLY A 116 -19.70 2.10 4.67
N GLN A 117 -18.68 1.35 4.26
CA GLN A 117 -17.80 1.72 3.16
C GLN A 117 -18.58 1.94 1.86
N ASN A 118 -19.47 1.01 1.51
CA ASN A 118 -20.28 1.14 0.29
C ASN A 118 -21.23 2.33 0.36
N VAL A 119 -21.88 2.57 1.51
CA VAL A 119 -22.75 3.75 1.71
C VAL A 119 -21.95 5.06 1.54
N ILE A 120 -20.77 5.15 2.16
CA ILE A 120 -19.88 6.33 2.01
C ILE A 120 -19.48 6.50 0.55
N ASN A 121 -19.10 5.41 -0.12
CA ASN A 121 -18.69 5.45 -1.52
C ASN A 121 -19.82 5.98 -2.42
N VAL A 122 -21.03 5.45 -2.28
CA VAL A 122 -22.20 5.89 -3.04
C VAL A 122 -22.56 7.35 -2.73
N ALA A 123 -22.49 7.76 -1.46
CA ALA A 123 -22.76 9.13 -1.06
C ALA A 123 -21.76 10.13 -1.66
N LEU A 124 -20.48 9.74 -1.77
CA LEU A 124 -19.44 10.57 -2.37
C LEU A 124 -19.46 10.52 -3.91
N LEU A 125 -19.99 9.46 -4.51
CA LEU A 125 -19.97 9.25 -5.95
C LEU A 125 -20.64 10.38 -6.70
N ILE A 126 -21.86 10.77 -6.30
CA ILE A 126 -22.65 11.80 -6.98
C ILE A 126 -21.96 13.18 -6.94
N PRO A 127 -21.57 13.72 -5.77
CA PRO A 127 -20.90 15.02 -5.74
C PRO A 127 -19.53 15.01 -6.44
N CYS A 128 -18.74 13.93 -6.27
CA CYS A 128 -17.43 13.85 -6.90
C CYS A 128 -17.52 13.76 -8.43
N THR A 129 -18.46 12.98 -8.98
CA THR A 129 -18.62 12.86 -10.44
C THR A 129 -19.18 14.16 -11.05
N ARG A 130 -20.02 14.89 -10.33
CA ARG A 130 -20.48 16.22 -10.79
C ARG A 130 -19.36 17.25 -10.82
N ALA A 131 -18.42 17.20 -9.86
CA ALA A 131 -17.33 18.17 -9.74
C ALA A 131 -16.15 17.85 -10.68
N TRP A 132 -15.78 16.57 -10.83
CA TRP A 132 -14.55 16.13 -11.52
C TRP A 132 -14.80 15.11 -12.64
N GLY A 133 -16.04 14.94 -13.09
CA GLY A 133 -16.39 14.01 -14.17
C GLY A 133 -15.95 12.57 -13.86
N ALA A 134 -15.34 11.92 -14.84
CA ALA A 134 -14.90 10.54 -14.70
C ALA A 134 -13.84 10.33 -13.59
N ALA A 135 -12.94 11.28 -13.36
CA ALA A 135 -11.98 11.23 -12.25
C ALA A 135 -12.67 11.20 -10.89
N GLY A 136 -13.88 11.79 -10.78
CA GLY A 136 -14.69 11.79 -9.57
C GLY A 136 -15.05 10.40 -9.05
N LEU A 137 -15.16 9.39 -9.93
CA LEU A 137 -15.34 7.99 -9.53
C LEU A 137 -14.15 7.48 -8.69
N ALA A 138 -12.94 7.72 -9.17
CA ALA A 138 -11.71 7.30 -8.49
C ALA A 138 -11.48 8.10 -7.20
N ILE A 139 -11.83 9.39 -7.20
CA ILE A 139 -11.77 10.26 -6.01
C ILE A 139 -12.74 9.75 -4.93
N ALA A 140 -14.01 9.49 -5.28
CA ALA A 140 -15.00 8.98 -4.35
C ALA A 140 -14.58 7.63 -3.74
N TYR A 141 -14.08 6.72 -4.58
CA TYR A 141 -13.54 5.43 -4.16
C TYR A 141 -12.39 5.60 -3.16
N SER A 142 -11.38 6.40 -3.50
CA SER A 142 -10.21 6.62 -2.65
C SER A 142 -10.58 7.30 -1.34
N ALA A 143 -11.41 8.34 -1.38
CA ALA A 143 -11.88 9.05 -0.19
C ALA A 143 -12.68 8.12 0.74
N SER A 144 -13.55 7.26 0.20
CA SER A 144 -14.31 6.30 0.99
C SER A 144 -13.38 5.32 1.74
N TYR A 145 -12.29 4.87 1.11
CA TYR A 145 -11.31 4.00 1.77
C TYR A 145 -10.46 4.73 2.81
N TRP A 146 -10.15 6.02 2.63
CA TRP A 146 -9.50 6.80 3.67
C TRP A 146 -10.39 6.91 4.91
N ILE A 147 -11.66 7.22 4.73
CA ILE A 147 -12.63 7.33 5.84
C ILE A 147 -12.80 5.98 6.54
N ILE A 148 -13.09 4.90 5.78
CA ILE A 148 -13.38 3.61 6.39
C ILE A 148 -12.14 2.96 7.03
N ALA A 149 -10.93 3.19 6.50
CA ALA A 149 -9.70 2.70 7.11
C ALA A 149 -9.50 3.32 8.50
N VAL A 150 -9.71 4.62 8.65
CA VAL A 150 -9.65 5.31 9.95
C VAL A 150 -10.71 4.77 10.90
N VAL A 151 -11.95 4.64 10.45
CA VAL A 151 -13.06 4.08 11.25
C VAL A 151 -12.74 2.65 11.69
N THR A 152 -12.25 1.82 10.77
CA THR A 152 -11.93 0.42 11.05
C THR A 152 -10.80 0.29 12.06
N LEU A 153 -9.74 1.09 11.92
CA LEU A 153 -8.64 1.15 12.89
C LEU A 153 -9.14 1.61 14.27
N PHE A 154 -10.01 2.61 14.30
CA PHE A 154 -10.61 3.07 15.56
C PHE A 154 -11.46 1.99 16.23
N VAL A 155 -12.33 1.31 15.48
CA VAL A 155 -13.15 0.20 15.98
C VAL A 155 -12.26 -0.94 16.48
N LEU A 156 -11.22 -1.31 15.73
CA LEU A 156 -10.28 -2.35 16.14
C LEU A 156 -9.53 -1.96 17.42
N ASN A 157 -9.08 -0.71 17.53
CA ASN A 157 -8.43 -0.19 18.74
C ASN A 157 -9.33 -0.16 19.97
N ARG A 158 -10.66 0.01 19.78
CA ARG A 158 -11.66 -0.11 20.86
C ARG A 158 -11.84 -1.55 21.33
N ARG A 159 -11.67 -2.53 20.44
CA ARG A 159 -11.78 -3.96 20.74
C ARG A 159 -10.49 -4.56 21.32
N VAL A 160 -9.36 -4.02 20.92
CA VAL A 160 -8.03 -4.45 21.35
C VAL A 160 -7.33 -3.26 21.98
N GLN A 161 -7.31 -3.22 23.32
CA GLN A 161 -6.72 -2.10 24.04
C GLN A 161 -5.24 -1.93 23.71
N ASN A 162 -4.81 -0.68 23.59
CA ASN A 162 -3.41 -0.33 23.26
C ASN A 162 -2.92 -0.76 21.86
N LEU A 163 -3.80 -1.04 20.90
CA LEU A 163 -3.40 -1.35 19.53
C LEU A 163 -2.66 -0.16 18.88
N LEU A 164 -3.22 1.05 19.03
CA LEU A 164 -2.67 2.32 18.53
C LEU A 164 -2.07 3.12 19.68
N THR A 165 -0.79 2.90 19.99
CA THR A 165 -0.04 3.66 20.97
C THR A 165 0.94 4.60 20.26
N VAL A 166 1.36 5.69 20.89
CA VAL A 166 2.38 6.61 20.32
C VAL A 166 3.66 5.85 19.90
N LYS A 167 4.05 4.83 20.66
CA LYS A 167 5.18 3.95 20.30
C LYS A 167 4.92 3.12 19.02
N ALA A 168 3.66 2.86 18.69
CA ALA A 168 3.28 2.16 17.47
C ALA A 168 3.29 3.07 16.24
N MET A 169 3.22 4.38 16.43
CA MET A 169 3.27 5.35 15.33
C MET A 169 4.68 5.50 14.74
N TRP A 170 5.72 5.23 15.53
CA TRP A 170 7.11 5.39 15.08
C TRP A 170 7.49 4.53 13.84
N PRO A 171 7.14 3.22 13.78
CA PRO A 171 7.33 2.43 12.56
C PRO A 171 6.52 2.97 11.37
N LEU A 172 5.31 3.47 11.59
CA LEU A 172 4.48 4.07 10.55
C LEU A 172 5.10 5.36 9.99
N LEU A 173 5.65 6.22 10.86
CA LEU A 173 6.40 7.41 10.44
C LEU A 173 7.62 7.05 9.58
N ARG A 174 8.32 5.97 9.89
CA ARG A 174 9.41 5.46 9.04
C ARG A 174 8.93 5.05 7.67
N SER A 175 7.78 4.36 7.58
CA SER A 175 7.18 3.98 6.28
C SER A 175 6.79 5.20 5.45
N VAL A 176 6.26 6.25 6.09
CA VAL A 176 5.99 7.54 5.45
C VAL A 176 7.29 8.21 5.01
N GLY A 177 8.36 8.14 5.81
CA GLY A 177 9.68 8.65 5.46
C GLY A 177 10.28 7.98 4.21
N VAL A 178 10.13 6.64 4.08
CA VAL A 178 10.51 5.91 2.86
C VAL A 178 9.71 6.44 1.65
N GLY A 179 8.40 6.59 1.82
CA GLY A 179 7.54 7.15 0.76
C GLY A 179 7.94 8.57 0.37
N ALA A 180 8.21 9.43 1.34
CA ALA A 180 8.65 10.81 1.09
C ALA A 180 9.98 10.88 0.31
N ALA A 181 10.93 10.00 0.63
CA ALA A 181 12.19 9.90 -0.11
C ALA A 181 11.98 9.46 -1.56
N VAL A 182 11.15 8.45 -1.78
CA VAL A 182 10.78 7.99 -3.14
C VAL A 182 10.05 9.09 -3.90
N PHE A 183 9.10 9.77 -3.25
CA PHE A 183 8.38 10.91 -3.85
C PHE A 183 9.34 12.02 -4.29
N ALA A 184 10.25 12.44 -3.39
CA ALA A 184 11.21 13.49 -3.70
C ALA A 184 12.12 13.10 -4.89
N ALA A 185 12.61 11.87 -4.91
CA ALA A 185 13.44 11.37 -6.01
C ALA A 185 12.68 11.36 -7.33
N LEU A 186 11.44 10.87 -7.35
CA LEU A 186 10.61 10.85 -8.56
C LEU A 186 10.19 12.25 -9.00
N ALA A 187 9.90 13.15 -8.08
CA ALA A 187 9.60 14.54 -8.40
C ALA A 187 10.79 15.25 -9.06
N VAL A 188 12.01 15.06 -8.52
CA VAL A 188 13.23 15.58 -9.14
C VAL A 188 13.42 14.96 -10.53
N THR A 189 13.25 13.66 -10.67
CA THR A 189 13.37 12.98 -11.97
C THR A 189 12.36 13.51 -12.98
N ALA A 190 11.11 13.72 -12.58
CA ALA A 190 10.07 14.26 -13.44
C ALA A 190 10.39 15.70 -13.91
N ILE A 191 10.95 16.53 -13.02
CA ILE A 191 11.38 17.90 -13.37
C ILE A 191 12.57 17.87 -14.34
N VAL A 192 13.56 17.01 -14.10
CA VAL A 192 14.79 16.92 -14.91
C VAL A 192 14.52 16.35 -16.30
N LEU A 193 13.70 15.32 -16.41
CA LEU A 193 13.38 14.70 -17.69
C LEU A 193 12.40 15.54 -18.52
N GLY A 194 11.51 16.29 -17.90
CA GLY A 194 10.45 17.06 -18.58
C GLY A 194 9.64 16.18 -19.55
N ASP A 195 9.25 16.76 -20.69
CA ASP A 195 8.52 16.07 -21.76
C ASP A 195 9.41 15.68 -22.97
N GLN A 196 10.73 15.84 -22.82
CA GLN A 196 11.69 15.59 -23.92
C GLN A 196 11.99 14.10 -24.13
N VAL A 197 11.55 13.25 -23.22
CA VAL A 197 11.85 11.81 -23.20
C VAL A 197 10.63 10.99 -23.55
N GLY A 198 10.81 10.04 -24.48
CA GLY A 198 9.70 9.14 -24.87
C GLY A 198 9.13 8.33 -23.69
N PRO A 199 7.85 7.91 -23.77
CA PRO A 199 7.13 7.29 -22.65
C PRO A 199 7.79 6.01 -22.12
N VAL A 200 8.43 5.22 -22.99
CA VAL A 200 9.15 3.99 -22.60
C VAL A 200 10.36 4.32 -21.72
N LEU A 201 11.18 5.27 -22.16
CA LEU A 201 12.40 5.63 -21.44
C LEU A 201 12.07 6.33 -20.13
N LYS A 202 11.03 7.18 -20.11
CA LYS A 202 10.49 7.82 -18.90
C LYS A 202 10.04 6.76 -17.88
N LEU A 203 9.25 5.77 -18.32
CA LEU A 203 8.80 4.67 -17.48
C LEU A 203 9.97 3.88 -16.87
N VAL A 204 10.97 3.52 -17.69
CA VAL A 204 12.13 2.74 -17.22
C VAL A 204 12.94 3.51 -16.20
N ILE A 205 13.18 4.81 -16.44
CA ILE A 205 13.94 5.66 -15.52
C ILE A 205 13.17 5.84 -14.20
N GLU A 206 11.86 6.17 -14.23
CA GLU A 206 11.07 6.38 -13.04
C GLU A 206 10.98 5.11 -12.19
N VAL A 207 10.77 3.95 -12.80
CA VAL A 207 10.78 2.65 -12.08
C VAL A 207 12.17 2.36 -11.52
N GLY A 208 13.23 2.59 -12.30
CA GLY A 208 14.62 2.39 -11.86
C GLY A 208 14.98 3.27 -10.66
N VAL A 209 14.63 4.56 -10.70
CA VAL A 209 14.85 5.51 -9.60
C VAL A 209 14.04 5.13 -8.37
N ALA A 210 12.75 4.77 -8.55
CA ALA A 210 11.91 4.32 -7.43
C ALA A 210 12.53 3.14 -6.69
N VAL A 211 12.99 2.12 -7.42
CA VAL A 211 13.63 0.92 -6.85
C VAL A 211 14.99 1.26 -6.22
N ALA A 212 15.81 2.07 -6.92
CA ALA A 212 17.14 2.46 -6.45
C ALA A 212 17.12 3.30 -5.17
N VAL A 213 16.05 4.07 -4.94
CA VAL A 213 15.86 4.83 -3.69
C VAL A 213 15.16 3.99 -2.63
N PHE A 214 14.15 3.20 -3.01
CA PHE A 214 13.39 2.38 -2.09
C PHE A 214 14.26 1.38 -1.31
N ILE A 215 15.16 0.66 -2.00
CA ILE A 215 15.97 -0.39 -1.38
C ILE A 215 16.89 0.18 -0.29
N PRO A 216 17.80 1.16 -0.57
CA PRO A 216 18.72 1.65 0.44
C PRO A 216 18.01 2.39 1.58
N VAL A 217 16.96 3.18 1.29
CA VAL A 217 16.22 3.90 2.33
C VAL A 217 15.51 2.93 3.27
N THR A 218 14.92 1.85 2.73
CA THR A 218 14.28 0.81 3.54
C THR A 218 15.30 0.07 4.40
N LEU A 219 16.50 -0.24 3.86
CA LEU A 219 17.58 -0.86 4.62
C LEU A 219 18.15 0.06 5.72
N MET A 220 18.21 1.37 5.48
CA MET A 220 18.65 2.35 6.48
C MET A 220 17.64 2.54 7.62
N LEU A 221 16.35 2.65 7.28
CA LEU A 221 15.30 2.90 8.26
C LEU A 221 14.88 1.65 9.05
N LYS A 222 15.24 0.45 8.58
CA LYS A 222 14.96 -0.85 9.21
C LYS A 222 13.56 -0.92 9.83
N PRO A 223 12.49 -0.88 9.03
CA PRO A 223 11.15 -1.01 9.57
C PRO A 223 11.03 -2.36 10.30
N LYS A 224 10.40 -2.34 11.49
CA LYS A 224 10.18 -3.57 12.28
C LYS A 224 9.42 -4.59 11.44
N GLY A 225 9.89 -5.82 11.41
CA GLY A 225 9.36 -6.91 10.59
C GLY A 225 10.26 -7.33 9.43
N PHE A 226 11.30 -6.54 9.10
CA PHE A 226 12.30 -6.91 8.09
C PHE A 226 13.40 -7.84 8.62
N GLU A 227 13.66 -7.81 9.94
CA GLU A 227 14.71 -8.62 10.58
C GLU A 227 14.54 -10.12 10.33
N PRO A 228 13.35 -10.74 10.54
CA PRO A 228 13.19 -12.16 10.28
C PRO A 228 13.30 -12.55 8.79
N ALA A 229 12.94 -11.64 7.88
CA ALA A 229 13.06 -11.88 6.44
C ALA A 229 14.53 -11.86 5.98
N ILE A 230 15.32 -10.92 6.47
CA ILE A 230 16.76 -10.82 6.19
C ILE A 230 17.51 -12.01 6.79
N ASP A 231 17.14 -12.43 8.00
CA ASP A 231 17.78 -13.58 8.65
C ASP A 231 17.44 -14.90 7.93
N ARG A 232 16.24 -15.08 7.43
CA ARG A 232 15.89 -16.22 6.58
C ARG A 232 16.67 -16.24 5.26
N LEU A 233 16.87 -15.09 4.63
CA LEU A 233 17.69 -14.96 3.43
C LEU A 233 19.18 -15.27 3.73
N ARG A 234 19.71 -14.76 4.86
CA ARG A 234 21.08 -15.05 5.29
C ARG A 234 21.28 -16.53 5.66
N GLN A 235 20.30 -17.18 6.26
CA GLN A 235 20.35 -18.60 6.58
C GLN A 235 20.21 -19.46 5.32
N GLY A 236 19.40 -19.08 4.34
CA GLY A 236 19.27 -19.74 3.05
C GLY A 236 20.56 -19.72 2.24
N THR A 237 21.27 -18.59 2.22
CA THR A 237 22.59 -18.48 1.57
C THR A 237 23.69 -19.28 2.29
N ARG A 238 23.66 -19.33 3.63
CA ARG A 238 24.62 -20.16 4.42
C ARG A 238 24.39 -21.66 4.23
N ARG A 239 23.13 -22.13 4.09
CA ARG A 239 22.84 -23.54 3.81
C ARG A 239 23.25 -23.94 2.40
N ARG A 240 23.06 -23.08 1.36
CA ARG A 240 23.55 -23.37 0.01
C ARG A 240 25.07 -23.39 -0.08
N GLY A 241 25.78 -22.53 0.63
CA GLY A 241 27.24 -22.52 0.65
C GLY A 241 27.85 -23.78 1.34
N ARG A 242 27.15 -24.38 2.30
CA ARG A 242 27.60 -25.65 2.92
C ARG A 242 27.30 -26.88 2.06
N SER A 243 26.27 -26.86 1.22
CA SER A 243 25.95 -27.99 0.31
C SER A 243 26.83 -28.03 -0.94
N MET A 244 27.58 -26.97 -1.26
CA MET A 244 28.55 -26.97 -2.37
C MET A 244 30.00 -27.19 -1.93
N ALA A 245 30.23 -27.31 -0.61
CA ALA A 245 31.58 -27.51 -0.05
C ALA A 245 31.79 -28.93 0.59
N GLY A 246 30.83 -29.82 0.42
CA GLY A 246 30.90 -31.25 0.76
C GLY A 246 30.47 -32.12 -0.40
#